data_69a2d9c39e719ea979da45fbb94213d7
#
_entry.id   69a2d9c39e719ea979da45fbb94213d7
#
_cell.length_a   1.000
_cell.length_b   1.000
_cell.length_c   1.000
_cell.angle_alpha   90.00
_cell.angle_beta   90.00
_cell.angle_gamma   90.00
#
_symmetry.space_group_name_H-M   'P 1'
#
loop_
_entity.id
_entity.type
_entity.pdbx_description
1 polymer ?
#
loop_
_entity_poly.entity_id
_entity_poly.type
_entity_poly.pdbx_seq_one_letter_code
_entity_poly.pdbx_strand_id
1 'polypeptide(L)'
;MAHLQLIKQSSGILIPATPETSDFLHSKCKLGAVLEAEFRQLRNPAFHRKFFALLNLGFEYWEPTGGAISSNERRLVNGYARYLAAYGGNESALMDAAEQYLEQVASRRITNGISLCKSFDAYRAWVTIEAGHFDTIQLPDGTLRKHPRSISFASMDETEFQQLYRAALDVLWRWILSRVFRDQREAENAAAQLMNFAG
;
A
#
# COMPACT_ATOMS: atom_id res chain seq x y z
N MET A 1 -18.59 18.41 -20.92
CA MET A 1 -19.14 18.25 -19.56
C MET A 1 -18.60 19.38 -18.71
N ALA A 2 -19.46 20.05 -17.89
CA ALA A 2 -19.01 21.05 -16.96
C ALA A 2 -18.55 20.37 -15.68
N HIS A 3 -17.38 20.76 -15.14
CA HIS A 3 -16.90 20.33 -13.83
C HIS A 3 -17.31 21.38 -12.79
N LEU A 4 -18.24 21.02 -11.93
CA LEU A 4 -18.75 21.91 -10.88
C LEU A 4 -18.25 21.43 -9.51
N GLN A 5 -17.78 22.36 -8.71
CA GLN A 5 -17.34 22.07 -7.33
C GLN A 5 -18.42 22.57 -6.35
N LEU A 6 -18.89 21.66 -5.50
CA LEU A 6 -19.95 21.90 -4.55
C LEU A 6 -19.51 21.51 -3.14
N ILE A 7 -19.95 22.26 -2.15
CA ILE A 7 -19.72 21.97 -0.73
C ILE A 7 -21.04 21.56 -0.09
N LYS A 8 -21.05 20.45 0.62
CA LYS A 8 -22.20 20.02 1.43
C LYS A 8 -22.19 20.73 2.76
N GLN A 9 -23.28 21.44 3.08
CA GLN A 9 -23.51 22.03 4.39
C GLN A 9 -24.16 21.05 5.37
N SER A 10 -24.18 21.42 6.66
CA SER A 10 -24.79 20.63 7.73
C SER A 10 -26.28 20.34 7.50
N SER A 11 -26.99 21.24 6.81
CA SER A 11 -28.39 21.09 6.39
C SER A 11 -28.60 20.06 5.28
N GLY A 12 -27.55 19.49 4.71
CA GLY A 12 -27.60 18.59 3.54
C GLY A 12 -27.66 19.31 2.19
N ILE A 13 -27.73 20.63 2.18
CA ILE A 13 -27.74 21.45 0.96
C ILE A 13 -26.33 21.50 0.36
N LEU A 14 -26.26 21.42 -0.97
CA LEU A 14 -25.03 21.63 -1.74
C LEU A 14 -24.96 23.09 -2.20
N ILE A 15 -23.87 23.78 -1.91
CA ILE A 15 -23.60 25.14 -2.33
C ILE A 15 -22.37 25.20 -3.25
N PRO A 16 -22.30 26.20 -4.16
CA PRO A 16 -21.11 26.40 -4.99
C PRO A 16 -19.86 26.59 -4.14
N ALA A 17 -18.78 25.89 -4.49
CA ALA A 17 -17.49 26.01 -3.84
C ALA A 17 -16.59 27.07 -4.49
N THR A 18 -16.86 27.42 -5.75
CA THR A 18 -16.07 28.38 -6.53
C THR A 18 -16.97 29.39 -7.23
N PRO A 19 -16.45 30.61 -7.53
CA PRO A 19 -17.20 31.61 -8.30
C PRO A 19 -17.71 31.10 -9.64
N GLU A 20 -16.89 30.32 -10.36
CA GLU A 20 -17.25 29.76 -11.68
C GLU A 20 -18.44 28.79 -11.55
N THR A 21 -18.48 28.00 -10.48
CA THR A 21 -19.62 27.11 -10.19
C THR A 21 -20.87 27.92 -9.89
N SER A 22 -20.73 29.01 -9.12
CA SER A 22 -21.84 29.92 -8.83
C SER A 22 -22.38 30.57 -10.08
N ASP A 23 -21.51 31.11 -10.93
CA ASP A 23 -21.89 31.77 -12.19
C ASP A 23 -22.56 30.77 -13.15
N PHE A 24 -22.07 29.54 -13.23
CA PHE A 24 -22.71 28.51 -14.03
C PHE A 24 -24.14 28.21 -13.56
N LEU A 25 -24.34 28.02 -12.26
CA LEU A 25 -25.65 27.74 -11.70
C LEU A 25 -26.62 28.90 -11.91
N HIS A 26 -26.16 30.17 -11.79
CA HIS A 26 -26.99 31.34 -11.99
C HIS A 26 -27.29 31.61 -13.46
N SER A 27 -26.32 31.44 -14.35
CA SER A 27 -26.46 31.87 -15.75
C SER A 27 -26.93 30.74 -16.69
N LYS A 28 -26.62 29.48 -16.40
CA LYS A 28 -26.90 28.33 -17.29
C LYS A 28 -28.04 27.44 -16.81
N CYS A 29 -28.39 27.49 -15.51
CA CYS A 29 -29.47 26.68 -14.97
C CYS A 29 -30.71 27.54 -14.74
N LYS A 30 -31.86 27.12 -15.31
CA LYS A 30 -33.14 27.79 -15.09
C LYS A 30 -33.65 27.53 -13.67
N LEU A 31 -34.31 28.51 -13.06
CA LEU A 31 -34.96 28.30 -11.79
C LEU A 31 -35.97 27.17 -11.86
N GLY A 32 -35.93 26.24 -10.91
CA GLY A 32 -36.79 25.05 -10.89
C GLY A 32 -36.33 23.89 -11.79
N ALA A 33 -35.21 24.01 -12.50
CA ALA A 33 -34.65 22.89 -13.27
C ALA A 33 -34.15 21.79 -12.35
N VAL A 34 -34.46 20.54 -12.69
CA VAL A 34 -33.88 19.35 -12.07
C VAL A 34 -32.55 19.06 -12.75
N LEU A 35 -31.49 18.96 -11.96
CA LEU A 35 -30.15 18.64 -12.44
C LEU A 35 -29.81 17.23 -12.01
N GLU A 36 -29.35 16.40 -12.94
CA GLU A 36 -28.73 15.10 -12.67
C GLU A 36 -27.24 15.27 -12.71
N ALA A 37 -26.54 14.82 -11.63
CA ALA A 37 -25.10 14.94 -11.51
C ALA A 37 -24.52 13.70 -10.82
N GLU A 38 -23.37 13.27 -11.29
CA GLU A 38 -22.54 12.29 -10.61
C GLU A 38 -21.55 13.02 -9.69
N PHE A 39 -21.62 12.71 -8.39
CA PHE A 39 -20.77 13.36 -7.40
C PHE A 39 -19.56 12.50 -7.05
N ARG A 40 -18.39 13.11 -7.12
CA ARG A 40 -17.13 12.51 -6.70
C ARG A 40 -16.57 13.32 -5.54
N GLN A 41 -16.35 12.66 -4.40
CA GLN A 41 -15.72 13.34 -3.26
C GLN A 41 -14.23 13.54 -3.56
N LEU A 42 -13.78 14.80 -3.57
CA LEU A 42 -12.37 15.12 -3.72
C LEU A 42 -11.60 14.65 -2.48
N ARG A 43 -10.48 13.99 -2.72
CA ARG A 43 -9.60 13.50 -1.66
C ARG A 43 -9.01 14.68 -0.88
N ASN A 44 -8.97 14.53 0.44
CA ASN A 44 -8.35 15.51 1.33
C ASN A 44 -6.81 15.48 1.19
N PRO A 45 -6.16 16.59 0.76
CA PRO A 45 -4.70 16.64 0.64
C PRO A 45 -3.96 16.39 1.97
N ALA A 46 -4.54 16.81 3.09
CA ALA A 46 -3.95 16.55 4.41
C ALA A 46 -3.93 15.06 4.74
N PHE A 47 -4.98 14.33 4.36
CA PHE A 47 -5.04 12.89 4.56
C PHE A 47 -4.05 12.14 3.65
N HIS A 48 -3.85 12.64 2.42
CA HIS A 48 -2.82 12.12 1.53
C HIS A 48 -1.41 12.29 2.13
N ARG A 49 -1.11 13.47 2.70
CA ARG A 49 0.16 13.69 3.42
C ARG A 49 0.32 12.75 4.61
N LYS A 50 -0.76 12.52 5.39
CA LYS A 50 -0.76 11.58 6.51
C LYS A 50 -0.38 10.16 6.06
N PHE A 51 -0.90 9.70 4.92
CA PHE A 51 -0.53 8.39 4.36
C PHE A 51 0.95 8.29 4.02
N PHE A 52 1.51 9.30 3.36
CA PHE A 52 2.94 9.29 3.04
C PHE A 52 3.83 9.43 4.27
N ALA A 53 3.40 10.18 5.28
CA ALA A 53 4.11 10.24 6.57
C ALA A 53 4.15 8.87 7.26
N LEU A 54 3.05 8.11 7.22
CA LEU A 54 2.99 6.74 7.72
C LEU A 54 3.90 5.80 6.93
N LEU A 55 3.92 5.91 5.59
CA LEU A 55 4.84 5.14 4.76
C LEU A 55 6.30 5.47 5.05
N ASN A 56 6.64 6.76 5.19
CA ASN A 56 7.99 7.21 5.51
C ASN A 56 8.42 6.68 6.89
N LEU A 57 7.54 6.75 7.90
CA LEU A 57 7.81 6.18 9.22
C LEU A 57 8.14 4.69 9.10
N GLY A 58 7.33 3.92 8.40
CA GLY A 58 7.59 2.49 8.22
C GLY A 58 8.86 2.22 7.40
N PHE A 59 9.18 3.05 6.42
CA PHE A 59 10.41 2.94 5.64
C PHE A 59 11.66 3.23 6.46
N GLU A 60 11.60 4.18 7.38
CA GLU A 60 12.68 4.51 8.33
C GLU A 60 13.04 3.30 9.19
N TYR A 61 12.02 2.69 9.80
CA TYR A 61 12.20 1.55 10.70
C TYR A 61 12.34 0.20 9.98
N TRP A 62 12.08 0.14 8.67
CA TRP A 62 12.31 -1.07 7.91
C TRP A 62 13.79 -1.26 7.64
N GLU A 63 14.32 -2.35 8.13
CA GLU A 63 15.66 -2.80 7.78
C GLU A 63 15.56 -3.97 6.80
N PRO A 64 16.23 -3.90 5.63
CA PRO A 64 16.34 -5.05 4.75
C PRO A 64 17.17 -6.12 5.47
N THR A 65 16.49 -7.02 6.15
CA THR A 65 17.15 -8.17 6.77
C THR A 65 17.63 -9.09 5.67
N GLY A 66 18.92 -9.03 5.35
CA GLY A 66 19.73 -10.02 4.65
C GLY A 66 19.08 -10.92 3.59
N GLY A 67 18.00 -10.48 2.97
CA GLY A 67 17.02 -11.25 2.21
C GLY A 67 17.50 -11.84 0.89
N ALA A 68 18.65 -12.50 0.93
CA ALA A 68 19.07 -13.35 -0.17
C ALA A 68 18.04 -14.47 -0.43
N ILE A 69 17.16 -14.77 0.55
CA ILE A 69 16.07 -15.73 0.46
C ILE A 69 14.77 -15.08 0.93
N SER A 70 13.78 -15.01 0.05
CA SER A 70 12.44 -14.52 0.39
C SER A 70 11.65 -15.53 1.24
N SER A 71 10.66 -15.04 1.98
CA SER A 71 9.75 -15.92 2.75
C SER A 71 9.00 -16.91 1.86
N ASN A 72 8.71 -16.55 0.61
CA ASN A 72 8.04 -17.44 -0.35
C ASN A 72 8.96 -18.56 -0.83
N GLU A 73 10.23 -18.25 -1.10
CA GLU A 73 11.23 -19.27 -1.46
C GLU A 73 11.46 -20.25 -0.31
N ARG A 74 11.60 -19.74 0.92
CA ARG A 74 11.72 -20.58 2.12
C ARG A 74 10.49 -21.47 2.30
N ARG A 75 9.29 -20.92 2.13
CA ARG A 75 8.04 -21.69 2.22
C ARG A 75 7.96 -22.79 1.16
N LEU A 76 8.37 -22.47 -0.07
CA LEU A 76 8.39 -23.42 -1.19
C LEU A 76 9.35 -24.59 -0.92
N VAL A 77 10.59 -24.29 -0.53
CA VAL A 77 11.62 -25.29 -0.25
C VAL A 77 11.23 -26.18 0.93
N ASN A 78 10.76 -25.57 2.03
CA ASN A 78 10.32 -26.31 3.21
C ASN A 78 9.05 -27.12 2.92
N GLY A 79 8.13 -26.61 2.09
CA GLY A 79 6.96 -27.34 1.63
C GLY A 79 7.34 -28.57 0.80
N TYR A 80 8.33 -28.43 -0.08
CA TYR A 80 8.86 -29.54 -0.86
C TYR A 80 9.57 -30.59 0.00
N ALA A 81 10.35 -30.16 1.00
CA ALA A 81 11.00 -31.08 1.95
C ALA A 81 9.96 -31.93 2.72
N ARG A 82 8.88 -31.30 3.21
CA ARG A 82 7.77 -32.02 3.86
C ARG A 82 7.04 -32.97 2.91
N TYR A 83 6.81 -32.52 1.67
CA TYR A 83 6.22 -33.39 0.65
C TYR A 83 7.05 -34.67 0.43
N LEU A 84 8.38 -34.52 0.32
CA LEU A 84 9.27 -35.71 0.18
C LEU A 84 9.25 -36.60 1.42
N ALA A 85 9.17 -36.03 2.62
CA ALA A 85 9.06 -36.78 3.87
C ALA A 85 7.84 -37.72 3.89
N ALA A 86 6.72 -37.27 3.30
CA ALA A 86 5.50 -38.08 3.20
C ALA A 86 5.66 -39.35 2.35
N TYR A 87 6.69 -39.41 1.49
CA TYR A 87 7.02 -40.60 0.68
C TYR A 87 8.05 -41.52 1.33
N GLY A 88 8.31 -41.41 2.62
CA GLY A 88 9.17 -42.32 3.37
C GLY A 88 10.56 -41.77 3.70
N GLY A 89 10.75 -40.47 3.59
CA GLY A 89 11.97 -39.78 4.02
C GLY A 89 11.96 -39.45 5.52
N ASN A 90 13.15 -39.31 6.09
CA ASN A 90 13.29 -38.73 7.44
C ASN A 90 13.03 -37.23 7.37
N GLU A 91 11.93 -36.78 7.99
CA GLU A 91 11.50 -35.36 7.94
C GLU A 91 12.58 -34.45 8.51
N SER A 92 13.21 -34.80 9.62
CA SER A 92 14.26 -33.97 10.22
C SER A 92 15.45 -33.80 9.26
N ALA A 93 15.93 -34.90 8.69
CA ALA A 93 17.06 -34.82 7.76
C ALA A 93 16.72 -34.03 6.48
N LEU A 94 15.50 -34.18 5.97
CA LEU A 94 15.05 -33.38 4.81
C LEU A 94 14.87 -31.91 5.11
N MET A 95 14.41 -31.55 6.30
CA MET A 95 14.30 -30.16 6.73
C MET A 95 15.69 -29.54 6.95
N ASP A 96 16.63 -30.29 7.54
CA ASP A 96 18.02 -29.85 7.71
C ASP A 96 18.71 -29.62 6.35
N ALA A 97 18.50 -30.53 5.40
CA ALA A 97 19.01 -30.39 4.03
C ALA A 97 18.38 -29.19 3.30
N ALA A 98 17.09 -28.92 3.51
CA ALA A 98 16.39 -27.76 2.97
C ALA A 98 16.97 -26.44 3.51
N GLU A 99 17.24 -26.36 4.81
CA GLU A 99 17.84 -25.18 5.41
C GLU A 99 19.29 -24.95 4.93
N GLN A 100 20.11 -26.01 4.86
CA GLN A 100 21.45 -25.92 4.29
C GLN A 100 21.45 -25.46 2.83
N TYR A 101 20.49 -25.93 2.03
CA TYR A 101 20.32 -25.47 0.65
C TYR A 101 19.99 -23.99 0.57
N LEU A 102 19.06 -23.53 1.42
CA LEU A 102 18.69 -22.11 1.49
C LEU A 102 19.89 -21.24 1.91
N GLU A 103 20.70 -21.69 2.86
CA GLU A 103 21.93 -21.00 3.27
C GLU A 103 22.96 -20.92 2.13
N GLN A 104 23.15 -21.99 1.37
CA GLN A 104 24.03 -21.99 0.21
C GLN A 104 23.56 -21.01 -0.87
N VAL A 105 22.25 -20.99 -1.18
CA VAL A 105 21.67 -20.04 -2.14
C VAL A 105 21.82 -18.60 -1.63
N ALA A 106 21.59 -18.37 -0.34
CA ALA A 106 21.78 -17.06 0.28
C ALA A 106 23.23 -16.57 0.13
N SER A 107 24.20 -17.43 0.50
CA SER A 107 25.62 -17.14 0.40
C SER A 107 26.07 -16.82 -1.03
N ARG A 108 25.63 -17.61 -2.01
CA ARG A 108 25.92 -17.36 -3.43
C ARG A 108 25.37 -16.02 -3.92
N ARG A 109 24.17 -15.66 -3.51
CA ARG A 109 23.54 -14.37 -3.89
C ARG A 109 24.27 -13.18 -3.27
N ILE A 110 24.72 -13.30 -2.03
CA ILE A 110 25.52 -12.27 -1.36
C ILE A 110 26.91 -12.13 -2.03
N THR A 111 27.57 -13.23 -2.33
CA THR A 111 28.89 -13.24 -2.96
C THR A 111 28.84 -12.65 -4.38
N ASN A 112 27.73 -12.80 -5.10
CA ASN A 112 27.52 -12.21 -6.43
C ASN A 112 27.23 -10.71 -6.41
N GLY A 113 27.46 -10.01 -5.29
CA GLY A 113 27.45 -8.56 -5.24
C GLY A 113 26.05 -7.92 -5.29
N ILE A 114 25.01 -8.62 -4.86
CA ILE A 114 23.67 -8.02 -4.73
C ILE A 114 23.73 -7.04 -3.56
N SER A 115 23.95 -5.76 -3.88
CA SER A 115 23.80 -4.67 -2.91
C SER A 115 22.31 -4.52 -2.59
N LEU A 116 21.93 -4.74 -1.34
CA LEU A 116 20.55 -4.51 -0.88
C LEU A 116 20.34 -3.01 -0.71
N CYS A 117 19.73 -2.39 -1.70
CA CYS A 117 19.35 -0.98 -1.64
C CYS A 117 17.93 -0.85 -1.11
N LYS A 118 17.71 0.07 -0.15
CA LYS A 118 16.38 0.53 0.20
C LYS A 118 15.82 1.35 -0.97
N SER A 119 14.70 0.95 -1.53
CA SER A 119 13.95 1.72 -2.52
C SER A 119 12.57 2.05 -1.97
N PHE A 120 12.28 3.33 -1.79
CA PHE A 120 10.97 3.77 -1.31
C PHE A 120 9.85 3.39 -2.28
N ASP A 121 10.09 3.45 -3.59
CA ASP A 121 9.09 3.07 -4.59
C ASP A 121 8.77 1.57 -4.54
N ALA A 122 9.79 0.71 -4.43
CA ALA A 122 9.58 -0.74 -4.28
C ALA A 122 8.86 -1.07 -2.95
N TYR A 123 9.24 -0.40 -1.87
CA TYR A 123 8.60 -0.53 -0.57
C TYR A 123 7.13 -0.09 -0.62
N ARG A 124 6.84 1.10 -1.16
CA ARG A 124 5.48 1.61 -1.33
C ARG A 124 4.61 0.66 -2.17
N ALA A 125 5.17 0.16 -3.29
CA ALA A 125 4.49 -0.81 -4.14
C ALA A 125 4.16 -2.09 -3.36
N TRP A 126 5.11 -2.61 -2.58
CA TRP A 126 4.90 -3.77 -1.73
C TRP A 126 3.82 -3.53 -0.69
N VAL A 127 3.84 -2.42 0.06
CA VAL A 127 2.79 -2.09 1.04
C VAL A 127 1.42 -2.01 0.38
N THR A 128 1.32 -1.39 -0.81
CA THR A 128 0.05 -1.25 -1.54
C THR A 128 -0.50 -2.62 -1.98
N ILE A 129 0.37 -3.52 -2.44
CA ILE A 129 0.00 -4.89 -2.83
C ILE A 129 -0.43 -5.71 -1.61
N GLU A 130 0.32 -5.66 -0.50
CA GLU A 130 -0.01 -6.39 0.74
C GLU A 130 -1.29 -5.84 1.40
N ALA A 131 -1.59 -4.56 1.21
CA ALA A 131 -2.84 -3.93 1.61
C ALA A 131 -4.04 -4.34 0.74
N GLY A 132 -3.84 -5.20 -0.28
CA GLY A 132 -4.89 -5.70 -1.16
C GLY A 132 -5.25 -4.78 -2.34
N HIS A 133 -4.54 -3.66 -2.53
CA HIS A 133 -4.78 -2.69 -3.61
C HIS A 133 -3.88 -2.95 -4.82
N PHE A 134 -4.19 -3.99 -5.58
CA PHE A 134 -3.42 -4.38 -6.76
C PHE A 134 -4.33 -4.89 -7.89
N ASP A 135 -3.79 -4.86 -9.10
CA ASP A 135 -4.32 -5.55 -10.25
C ASP A 135 -3.41 -6.74 -10.59
N THR A 136 -4.00 -7.81 -11.10
CA THR A 136 -3.22 -8.96 -11.57
C THR A 136 -2.99 -8.78 -13.07
N ILE A 137 -1.74 -8.69 -13.48
CA ILE A 137 -1.33 -8.57 -14.87
C ILE A 137 -0.66 -9.87 -15.31
N GLN A 138 -0.88 -10.25 -16.57
CA GLN A 138 -0.17 -11.35 -17.20
C GLN A 138 1.00 -10.79 -18.02
N LEU A 139 2.19 -11.34 -17.78
CA LEU A 139 3.37 -11.01 -18.56
C LEU A 139 3.41 -11.82 -19.87
N PRO A 140 4.22 -11.40 -20.87
CA PRO A 140 4.33 -12.12 -22.15
C PRO A 140 4.79 -13.57 -22.04
N ASP A 141 5.48 -13.92 -20.96
CA ASP A 141 5.91 -15.29 -20.63
C ASP A 141 4.78 -16.14 -19.99
N GLY A 142 3.57 -15.58 -19.87
CA GLY A 142 2.41 -16.24 -19.27
C GLY A 142 2.35 -16.15 -17.74
N THR A 143 3.37 -15.62 -17.07
CA THR A 143 3.36 -15.47 -15.61
C THR A 143 2.38 -14.38 -15.15
N LEU A 144 1.72 -14.60 -14.00
CA LEU A 144 0.85 -13.62 -13.36
C LEU A 144 1.63 -12.84 -12.32
N ARG A 145 1.53 -11.52 -12.40
CA ARG A 145 2.18 -10.61 -11.46
C ARG A 145 1.19 -9.62 -10.87
N LYS A 146 1.29 -9.39 -9.55
CA LYS A 146 0.56 -8.32 -8.89
C LYS A 146 1.21 -6.97 -9.19
N HIS A 147 0.40 -6.01 -9.61
CA HIS A 147 0.81 -4.64 -9.89
C HIS A 147 0.03 -3.70 -8.96
N PRO A 148 0.70 -2.80 -8.21
CA PRO A 148 0.00 -1.90 -7.29
C PRO A 148 -0.90 -0.95 -8.07
N ARG A 149 -2.13 -0.75 -7.61
CA ARG A 149 -3.03 0.26 -8.18
C ARG A 149 -2.50 1.66 -7.94
N SER A 150 -2.82 2.55 -8.87
CA SER A 150 -2.46 3.96 -8.74
C SER A 150 -3.18 4.59 -7.56
N ILE A 151 -2.42 5.26 -6.70
CA ILE A 151 -2.93 6.04 -5.56
C ILE A 151 -3.06 7.54 -5.89
N SER A 152 -3.08 7.90 -7.17
CA SER A 152 -3.24 9.29 -7.59
C SER A 152 -4.64 9.82 -7.24
N PHE A 153 -4.77 11.15 -7.14
CA PHE A 153 -6.06 11.81 -6.88
C PHE A 153 -7.10 11.54 -7.96
N ALA A 154 -6.66 11.29 -9.20
CA ALA A 154 -7.53 10.97 -10.32
C ALA A 154 -8.05 9.53 -10.32
N SER A 155 -7.28 8.61 -9.72
CA SER A 155 -7.52 7.17 -9.82
C SER A 155 -8.24 6.56 -8.62
N MET A 156 -8.24 7.24 -7.48
CA MET A 156 -8.78 6.71 -6.22
C MET A 156 -9.53 7.80 -5.48
N ASP A 157 -10.76 7.53 -5.07
CA ASP A 157 -11.58 8.45 -4.29
C ASP A 157 -11.19 8.45 -2.80
N GLU A 158 -11.85 9.32 -2.01
CA GLU A 158 -11.58 9.45 -0.57
C GLU A 158 -11.89 8.18 0.21
N THR A 159 -12.98 7.48 -0.14
CA THR A 159 -13.42 6.27 0.57
C THR A 159 -12.45 5.11 0.35
N GLU A 160 -12.09 4.87 -0.92
CA GLU A 160 -11.09 3.87 -1.29
C GLU A 160 -9.73 4.17 -0.65
N PHE A 161 -9.34 5.46 -0.60
CA PHE A 161 -8.08 5.86 0.01
C PHE A 161 -8.07 5.67 1.52
N GLN A 162 -9.21 5.87 2.21
CA GLN A 162 -9.33 5.55 3.63
C GLN A 162 -9.21 4.04 3.91
N GLN A 163 -9.76 3.21 3.02
CA GLN A 163 -9.60 1.75 3.12
C GLN A 163 -8.14 1.35 2.91
N LEU A 164 -7.48 1.91 1.89
CA LEU A 164 -6.05 1.69 1.66
C LEU A 164 -5.21 2.12 2.87
N TYR A 165 -5.49 3.29 3.46
CA TYR A 165 -4.76 3.78 4.62
C TYR A 165 -4.82 2.79 5.79
N ARG A 166 -6.03 2.29 6.13
CA ARG A 166 -6.23 1.32 7.22
C ARG A 166 -5.51 0.02 6.92
N ALA A 167 -5.67 -0.52 5.72
CA ALA A 167 -5.02 -1.76 5.32
C ALA A 167 -3.48 -1.62 5.31
N ALA A 168 -2.95 -0.48 4.85
CA ALA A 168 -1.52 -0.19 4.89
C ALA A 168 -1.00 -0.07 6.32
N LEU A 169 -1.75 0.57 7.24
CA LEU A 169 -1.39 0.63 8.65
C LEU A 169 -1.30 -0.76 9.27
N ASP A 170 -2.25 -1.65 8.97
CA ASP A 170 -2.24 -3.05 9.43
C ASP A 170 -1.04 -3.84 8.88
N VAL A 171 -0.70 -3.63 7.59
CA VAL A 171 0.50 -4.24 6.98
C VAL A 171 1.77 -3.74 7.66
N LEU A 172 1.92 -2.42 7.81
CA LEU A 172 3.10 -1.82 8.44
C LEU A 172 3.22 -2.22 9.90
N TRP A 173 2.11 -2.28 10.61
CA TRP A 173 2.07 -2.78 11.99
C TRP A 173 2.57 -4.21 12.08
N ARG A 174 2.01 -5.12 11.27
CA ARG A 174 2.35 -6.54 11.29
C ARG A 174 3.82 -6.81 11.00
N TRP A 175 4.41 -6.10 10.06
CA TRP A 175 5.74 -6.43 9.55
C TRP A 175 6.87 -5.57 10.13
N ILE A 176 6.58 -4.33 10.55
CA ILE A 176 7.62 -3.35 10.87
C ILE A 176 7.37 -2.69 12.22
N LEU A 177 6.25 -1.96 12.37
CA LEU A 177 6.06 -0.99 13.44
C LEU A 177 5.81 -1.62 14.82
N SER A 178 5.23 -2.83 14.87
CA SER A 178 5.00 -3.56 16.13
C SER A 178 6.28 -3.91 16.91
N ARG A 179 7.44 -3.80 16.27
CA ARG A 179 8.73 -4.03 16.91
C ARG A 179 9.26 -2.80 17.65
N VAL A 180 8.70 -1.63 17.37
CA VAL A 180 9.20 -0.33 17.84
C VAL A 180 8.15 0.42 18.65
N PHE A 181 6.90 0.37 18.23
CA PHE A 181 5.78 1.07 18.86
C PHE A 181 4.92 0.12 19.68
N ARG A 182 4.31 0.65 20.74
CA ARG A 182 3.47 -0.10 21.68
C ARG A 182 2.12 -0.48 21.09
N ASP A 183 1.54 0.41 20.28
CA ASP A 183 0.30 0.23 19.60
C ASP A 183 0.24 1.04 18.29
N GLN A 184 -0.76 0.74 17.44
CA GLN A 184 -0.95 1.44 16.16
C GLN A 184 -1.20 2.94 16.34
N ARG A 185 -1.84 3.34 17.43
CA ARG A 185 -2.15 4.74 17.73
C ARG A 185 -0.89 5.54 18.01
N GLU A 186 0.06 4.96 18.73
CA GLU A 186 1.37 5.58 18.97
C GLU A 186 2.12 5.75 17.64
N ALA A 187 2.13 4.75 16.78
CA ALA A 187 2.74 4.84 15.46
C ALA A 187 2.07 5.91 14.57
N GLU A 188 0.73 6.00 14.59
CA GLU A 188 0.01 7.06 13.87
C GLU A 188 0.33 8.46 14.41
N ASN A 189 0.45 8.62 15.73
CA ASN A 189 0.84 9.88 16.35
C ASN A 189 2.27 10.28 15.96
N ALA A 190 3.21 9.33 15.94
CA ALA A 190 4.58 9.57 15.47
C ALA A 190 4.59 10.00 14.00
N ALA A 191 3.83 9.32 13.13
CA ALA A 191 3.68 9.72 11.72
C ALA A 191 3.09 11.13 11.58
N ALA A 192 2.11 11.48 12.41
CA ALA A 192 1.51 12.82 12.39
C ALA A 192 2.50 13.91 12.85
N GLN A 193 3.38 13.60 13.80
CA GLN A 193 4.45 14.53 14.22
C GLN A 193 5.44 14.81 13.08
N LEU A 194 5.82 13.78 12.30
CA LEU A 194 6.70 13.96 11.14
C LEU A 194 6.13 14.93 10.11
N MET A 195 4.80 14.99 9.95
CA MET A 195 4.16 15.96 9.05
C MET A 195 4.39 17.42 9.50
N ASN A 196 4.44 17.66 10.80
CA ASN A 196 4.60 19.02 11.35
C ASN A 196 6.05 19.53 11.26
N PHE A 197 7.04 18.64 11.12
CA PHE A 197 8.44 18.99 10.96
C PHE A 197 8.87 19.17 9.49
N ALA A 198 8.06 18.71 8.54
CA ALA A 198 8.37 18.75 7.11
C ALA A 198 7.65 19.90 6.35
N GLY A 199 7.02 20.82 7.09
CA GLY A 199 6.25 21.98 6.56
C GLY A 199 7.01 23.30 6.58
#